data_aabaa01ac9075889161c9507b3eff6e9
#
_entry.id   aabaa01ac9075889161c9507b3eff6e9
#
_cell.length_a   1.000
_cell.length_b   1.000
_cell.length_c   1.000
_cell.angle_alpha   90.00
_cell.angle_beta   90.00
_cell.angle_gamma   90.00
#
_symmetry.space_group_name_H-M   'P 1'
#
loop_
_entity.id
_entity.type
_entity.pdbx_description
1 polymer ?
#
loop_
_entity_poly.entity_id
_entity_poly.type
_entity_poly.pdbx_seq_one_letter_code
_entity_poly.pdbx_strand_id
1 'polypeptide(L)'
;MNIIIAGCGKVGTTLGEQLVRERHEVTFIDTAPELLKKVMGMIDVQVIEGNCTVYSTLKEAGIEHADLFIAVTDSDEINLLSCLIAKKASNCHTVARVRNPEYNEDIQFIKQEMGLSLTINPEWATAVEIARLIQIPSAMEVDSFANNRVNMIRFLIPEGSVLADMKVADVGGAFKGSFLICVIERNHEIIIPSGDVVLKKGDNISVIMPLAEVDKMCKEVGIHTRNIKNVMIAGGGTMSYYLAKILNKANKKVKIIEMNRKRCELLSGLLPKTMIIHGDATDSKLLEEEDIAATDAFVALTGFDEENLFLSLHAKKVANAKNIVKINRIRVEEVSEELNVGSVVSPKFITTEFILQYVRAMENSKSNNSIETLYRLMDNRVEALEFVVCDTPGLTGVQLQDLKLKKNLLLCCINRGGNIITPSGQDCLLEGDSVIVVTTHLGLKRLSDILK
;
A
#
# COMPACT_ATOMS: atom_id res chain seq x y z
N MET A 1 -15.50 3.82 -17.03
CA MET A 1 -16.65 3.56 -16.13
C MET A 1 -17.14 4.88 -15.57
N ASN A 2 -18.43 4.95 -15.22
CA ASN A 2 -19.06 6.08 -14.54
C ASN A 2 -18.99 5.83 -13.04
N ILE A 3 -18.24 6.64 -12.31
CA ILE A 3 -17.95 6.45 -10.89
C ILE A 3 -18.42 7.67 -10.09
N ILE A 4 -19.20 7.43 -9.05
CA ILE A 4 -19.64 8.48 -8.14
C ILE A 4 -18.87 8.34 -6.82
N ILE A 5 -18.27 9.44 -6.35
CA ILE A 5 -17.54 9.51 -5.09
C ILE A 5 -18.28 10.44 -4.13
N ALA A 6 -18.77 9.92 -3.02
CA ALA A 6 -19.32 10.69 -1.91
C ALA A 6 -18.23 10.99 -0.87
N GLY A 7 -17.91 12.28 -0.73
CA GLY A 7 -16.86 12.81 0.13
C GLY A 7 -15.65 13.33 -0.63
N CYS A 8 -15.43 14.65 -0.58
CA CYS A 8 -14.29 15.38 -1.18
C CYS A 8 -13.12 15.57 -0.21
N GLY A 9 -13.02 14.72 0.81
CA GLY A 9 -11.89 14.71 1.73
C GLY A 9 -10.58 14.22 1.09
N LYS A 10 -9.53 14.04 1.90
CA LYS A 10 -8.18 13.63 1.43
C LYS A 10 -8.22 12.34 0.59
N VAL A 11 -8.96 11.31 1.04
CA VAL A 11 -9.07 10.03 0.34
C VAL A 11 -9.84 10.18 -0.96
N GLY A 12 -11.04 10.80 -0.91
CA GLY A 12 -11.89 10.99 -2.10
C GLY A 12 -11.19 11.78 -3.21
N THR A 13 -10.55 12.91 -2.86
CA THR A 13 -9.81 13.73 -3.84
C THR A 13 -8.66 12.95 -4.47
N THR A 14 -7.82 12.26 -3.66
CA THR A 14 -6.70 11.47 -4.18
C THR A 14 -7.19 10.33 -5.07
N LEU A 15 -8.27 9.65 -4.68
CA LEU A 15 -8.89 8.59 -5.46
C LEU A 15 -9.43 9.11 -6.79
N GLY A 16 -10.18 10.22 -6.77
CA GLY A 16 -10.75 10.80 -7.98
C GLY A 16 -9.68 11.27 -8.96
N GLU A 17 -8.58 11.85 -8.47
CA GLU A 17 -7.43 12.22 -9.30
C GLU A 17 -6.84 11.01 -10.03
N GLN A 18 -6.68 9.87 -9.35
CA GLN A 18 -6.16 8.66 -9.98
C GLN A 18 -7.16 8.04 -10.97
N LEU A 19 -8.46 8.01 -10.63
CA LEU A 19 -9.50 7.48 -11.51
C LEU A 19 -9.63 8.28 -12.80
N VAL A 20 -9.55 9.62 -12.72
CA VAL A 20 -9.54 10.49 -13.92
C VAL A 20 -8.30 10.24 -14.78
N ARG A 21 -7.12 10.06 -14.18
CA ARG A 21 -5.89 9.66 -14.90
C ARG A 21 -6.05 8.31 -15.61
N GLU A 22 -6.81 7.38 -15.02
CA GLU A 22 -7.16 6.08 -15.62
C GLU A 22 -8.33 6.18 -16.61
N ARG A 23 -8.80 7.41 -16.93
CA ARG A 23 -9.85 7.75 -17.91
C ARG A 23 -11.25 7.26 -17.51
N HIS A 24 -11.55 7.25 -16.22
CA HIS A 24 -12.93 7.09 -15.74
C HIS A 24 -13.65 8.44 -15.69
N GLU A 25 -14.97 8.41 -15.88
CA GLU A 25 -15.83 9.56 -15.63
C GLU A 25 -16.18 9.60 -14.14
N VAL A 26 -15.81 10.68 -13.48
CA VAL A 26 -15.95 10.82 -12.02
C VAL A 26 -16.89 11.97 -11.69
N THR A 27 -17.89 11.68 -10.85
CA THR A 27 -18.78 12.67 -10.25
C THR A 27 -18.57 12.68 -8.74
N PHE A 28 -18.35 13.88 -8.16
CA PHE A 28 -18.23 14.03 -6.71
C PHE A 28 -19.53 14.52 -6.09
N ILE A 29 -19.83 14.05 -4.88
CA ILE A 29 -20.91 14.58 -4.03
C ILE A 29 -20.29 14.98 -2.69
N ASP A 30 -20.52 16.22 -2.25
CA ASP A 30 -20.15 16.70 -0.91
C ASP A 30 -21.12 17.79 -0.45
N THR A 31 -21.24 17.96 0.86
CA THR A 31 -22.04 19.04 1.46
C THR A 31 -21.26 20.34 1.62
N ALA A 32 -19.94 20.33 1.42
CA ALA A 32 -19.04 21.46 1.59
C ALA A 32 -18.66 22.09 0.22
N PRO A 33 -19.24 23.26 -0.15
CA PRO A 33 -18.99 23.90 -1.45
C PRO A 33 -17.51 24.24 -1.67
N GLU A 34 -16.78 24.53 -0.60
CA GLU A 34 -15.36 24.88 -0.69
C GLU A 34 -14.49 23.69 -1.10
N LEU A 35 -14.84 22.47 -0.62
CA LEU A 35 -14.15 21.26 -1.03
C LEU A 35 -14.43 20.92 -2.49
N LEU A 36 -15.68 21.09 -2.94
CA LEU A 36 -16.09 20.89 -4.33
C LEU A 36 -15.33 21.85 -5.27
N LYS A 37 -15.27 23.15 -4.93
CA LYS A 37 -14.50 24.16 -5.70
C LYS A 37 -13.01 23.79 -5.79
N LYS A 38 -12.44 23.29 -4.69
CA LYS A 38 -11.04 22.87 -4.66
C LYS A 38 -10.80 21.68 -5.60
N VAL A 39 -11.68 20.69 -5.59
CA VAL A 39 -11.57 19.52 -6.47
C VAL A 39 -11.69 19.91 -7.93
N MET A 40 -12.69 20.77 -8.30
CA MET A 40 -12.84 21.30 -9.67
C MET A 40 -11.61 22.07 -10.16
N GLY A 41 -10.91 22.77 -9.26
CA GLY A 41 -9.68 23.48 -9.59
C GLY A 41 -8.46 22.57 -9.81
N MET A 42 -8.54 21.31 -9.40
CA MET A 42 -7.43 20.33 -9.49
C MET A 42 -7.61 19.33 -10.63
N ILE A 43 -8.84 18.88 -10.86
CA ILE A 43 -9.17 17.80 -11.80
C ILE A 43 -10.47 18.15 -12.56
N ASP A 44 -10.58 17.64 -13.79
CA ASP A 44 -11.76 17.79 -14.63
C ASP A 44 -12.82 16.76 -14.26
N VAL A 45 -13.79 17.16 -13.43
CA VAL A 45 -14.83 16.29 -12.88
C VAL A 45 -16.16 17.02 -12.72
N GLN A 46 -17.24 16.26 -12.72
CA GLN A 46 -18.54 16.77 -12.32
C GLN A 46 -18.65 16.82 -10.79
N VAL A 47 -19.29 17.85 -10.24
CA VAL A 47 -19.53 17.97 -8.80
C VAL A 47 -20.99 18.28 -8.52
N ILE A 48 -21.53 17.70 -7.46
CA ILE A 48 -22.89 17.94 -6.97
C ILE A 48 -22.80 18.32 -5.49
N GLU A 49 -23.36 19.48 -5.16
CA GLU A 49 -23.49 19.93 -3.78
C GLU A 49 -24.74 19.29 -3.16
N GLY A 50 -24.56 18.47 -2.13
CA GLY A 50 -25.67 17.85 -1.45
C GLY A 50 -25.30 16.70 -0.52
N ASN A 51 -26.33 16.18 0.15
CA ASN A 51 -26.18 15.04 1.05
C ASN A 51 -26.34 13.73 0.25
N CYS A 52 -25.30 12.90 0.25
CA CYS A 52 -25.26 11.62 -0.46
C CYS A 52 -26.25 10.55 0.08
N THR A 53 -26.89 10.79 1.22
CA THR A 53 -27.99 9.93 1.74
C THR A 53 -29.36 10.34 1.20
N VAL A 54 -29.44 11.37 0.39
CA VAL A 54 -30.68 11.85 -0.23
C VAL A 54 -30.77 11.35 -1.67
N TYR A 55 -31.85 10.60 -1.98
CA TYR A 55 -32.01 9.98 -3.30
C TYR A 55 -32.00 10.99 -4.47
N SER A 56 -32.63 12.18 -4.29
CA SER A 56 -32.60 13.21 -5.34
C SER A 56 -31.19 13.70 -5.68
N THR A 57 -30.32 13.82 -4.67
CA THR A 57 -28.90 14.17 -4.86
C THR A 57 -28.17 13.07 -5.63
N LEU A 58 -28.40 11.80 -5.28
CA LEU A 58 -27.82 10.66 -6.00
C LEU A 58 -28.33 10.60 -7.44
N LYS A 59 -29.59 10.93 -7.69
CA LYS A 59 -30.18 10.96 -9.02
C LYS A 59 -29.57 12.08 -9.86
N GLU A 60 -29.38 13.27 -9.30
CA GLU A 60 -28.69 14.40 -9.95
C GLU A 60 -27.24 14.04 -10.31
N ALA A 61 -26.55 13.27 -9.45
CA ALA A 61 -25.21 12.75 -9.70
C ALA A 61 -25.17 11.58 -10.72
N GLY A 62 -26.31 11.13 -11.25
CA GLY A 62 -26.37 10.12 -12.30
C GLY A 62 -26.31 8.69 -11.78
N ILE A 63 -26.80 8.40 -10.54
CA ILE A 63 -26.71 7.07 -9.92
C ILE A 63 -27.37 5.97 -10.77
N GLU A 64 -28.38 6.30 -11.56
CA GLU A 64 -29.09 5.35 -12.43
C GLU A 64 -28.19 4.74 -13.52
N HIS A 65 -27.09 5.42 -13.87
CA HIS A 65 -26.13 5.03 -14.90
C HIS A 65 -24.71 4.79 -14.36
N ALA A 66 -24.53 4.86 -13.04
CA ALA A 66 -23.25 4.62 -12.40
C ALA A 66 -22.88 3.14 -12.41
N ASP A 67 -21.62 2.85 -12.72
CA ASP A 67 -21.03 1.53 -12.56
C ASP A 67 -20.64 1.27 -11.10
N LEU A 68 -20.18 2.31 -10.41
CA LEU A 68 -19.62 2.23 -9.07
C LEU A 68 -19.96 3.47 -8.24
N PHE A 69 -20.40 3.24 -7.01
CA PHE A 69 -20.58 4.27 -5.99
C PHE A 69 -19.60 4.06 -4.84
N ILE A 70 -18.83 5.08 -4.49
CA ILE A 70 -17.79 5.02 -3.45
C ILE A 70 -18.11 6.04 -2.37
N ALA A 71 -18.36 5.60 -1.14
CA ALA A 71 -18.62 6.45 0.01
C ALA A 71 -17.41 6.50 0.94
N VAL A 72 -16.78 7.69 1.01
CA VAL A 72 -15.56 7.97 1.81
C VAL A 72 -15.68 9.25 2.62
N THR A 73 -16.91 9.56 3.08
CA THR A 73 -17.20 10.69 3.98
C THR A 73 -16.63 10.45 5.38
N ASP A 74 -16.76 11.40 6.29
CA ASP A 74 -16.21 11.27 7.65
C ASP A 74 -17.05 10.40 8.61
N SER A 75 -18.28 10.03 8.25
CA SER A 75 -19.15 9.15 9.05
C SER A 75 -19.31 7.79 8.39
N ASP A 76 -19.09 6.73 9.17
CA ASP A 76 -19.27 5.34 8.75
C ASP A 76 -20.76 5.06 8.47
N GLU A 77 -21.67 5.64 9.26
CA GLU A 77 -23.11 5.50 9.12
C GLU A 77 -23.60 6.14 7.80
N ILE A 78 -23.09 7.33 7.46
CA ILE A 78 -23.38 8.00 6.18
C ILE A 78 -22.87 7.16 5.03
N ASN A 79 -21.66 6.62 5.15
CA ASN A 79 -21.05 5.79 4.10
C ASN A 79 -21.86 4.51 3.87
N LEU A 80 -22.27 3.84 4.93
CA LEU A 80 -23.10 2.63 4.85
C LEU A 80 -24.49 2.94 4.28
N LEU A 81 -25.17 3.97 4.81
CA LEU A 81 -26.50 4.35 4.39
C LEU A 81 -26.54 4.80 2.92
N SER A 82 -25.58 5.65 2.51
CA SER A 82 -25.53 6.11 1.12
C SER A 82 -25.25 4.97 0.13
N CYS A 83 -24.40 4.01 0.49
CA CYS A 83 -24.17 2.80 -0.30
C CYS A 83 -25.43 1.93 -0.40
N LEU A 84 -26.21 1.78 0.70
CA LEU A 84 -27.47 1.05 0.67
C LEU A 84 -28.48 1.71 -0.27
N ILE A 85 -28.63 3.04 -0.21
CA ILE A 85 -29.54 3.80 -1.07
C ILE A 85 -29.08 3.69 -2.54
N ALA A 86 -27.79 3.87 -2.80
CA ALA A 86 -27.21 3.71 -4.14
C ALA A 86 -27.50 2.31 -4.72
N LYS A 87 -27.31 1.27 -3.90
CA LYS A 87 -27.57 -0.14 -4.30
C LYS A 87 -29.04 -0.40 -4.60
N LYS A 88 -29.96 0.28 -3.90
CA LYS A 88 -31.41 0.17 -4.13
C LYS A 88 -31.88 1.02 -5.31
N ALA A 89 -31.17 2.13 -5.60
CA ALA A 89 -31.48 3.02 -6.72
C ALA A 89 -31.01 2.45 -8.06
N SER A 90 -29.93 1.66 -8.05
CA SER A 90 -29.35 1.05 -9.26
C SER A 90 -28.65 -0.27 -8.94
N ASN A 91 -28.23 -1.01 -9.97
CA ASN A 91 -27.42 -2.21 -9.79
C ASN A 91 -25.90 -1.93 -9.71
N CYS A 92 -25.51 -0.69 -9.40
CA CYS A 92 -24.10 -0.34 -9.30
C CYS A 92 -23.38 -1.13 -8.20
N HIS A 93 -22.08 -1.28 -8.34
CA HIS A 93 -21.24 -1.75 -7.27
C HIS A 93 -21.10 -0.65 -6.21
N THR A 94 -20.90 -1.04 -4.96
CA THR A 94 -20.79 -0.07 -3.86
C THR A 94 -19.58 -0.35 -2.99
N VAL A 95 -18.84 0.70 -2.64
CA VAL A 95 -17.66 0.67 -1.77
C VAL A 95 -17.89 1.61 -0.61
N ALA A 96 -17.84 1.11 0.62
CA ALA A 96 -18.01 1.90 1.83
C ALA A 96 -16.73 1.93 2.68
N ARG A 97 -16.32 3.14 3.10
CA ARG A 97 -15.30 3.30 4.14
C ARG A 97 -15.92 3.10 5.52
N VAL A 98 -15.40 2.16 6.30
CA VAL A 98 -15.86 1.84 7.66
C VAL A 98 -14.66 1.72 8.58
N ARG A 99 -14.52 2.63 9.56
CA ARG A 99 -13.33 2.76 10.43
C ARG A 99 -13.57 2.23 11.83
N ASN A 100 -14.82 2.30 12.31
CA ASN A 100 -15.16 1.95 13.69
C ASN A 100 -14.81 0.48 13.96
N PRO A 101 -14.02 0.18 15.00
CA PRO A 101 -13.69 -1.18 15.38
C PRO A 101 -14.91 -2.08 15.66
N GLU A 102 -15.99 -1.51 16.22
CA GLU A 102 -17.22 -2.25 16.52
C GLU A 102 -17.90 -2.74 15.24
N TYR A 103 -18.00 -1.88 14.21
CA TYR A 103 -18.52 -2.30 12.90
C TYR A 103 -17.60 -3.28 12.17
N ASN A 104 -16.29 -3.15 12.39
CA ASN A 104 -15.32 -4.01 11.73
C ASN A 104 -15.38 -5.48 12.23
N GLU A 105 -15.81 -5.73 13.45
CA GLU A 105 -16.01 -7.07 13.96
C GLU A 105 -17.18 -7.79 13.24
N ASP A 106 -18.25 -7.06 12.91
CA ASP A 106 -19.43 -7.58 12.21
C ASP A 106 -19.46 -7.22 10.72
N ILE A 107 -18.34 -6.76 10.15
CA ILE A 107 -18.29 -6.19 8.80
C ILE A 107 -18.77 -7.15 7.71
N GLN A 108 -18.55 -8.45 7.86
CA GLN A 108 -19.00 -9.44 6.89
C GLN A 108 -20.53 -9.56 6.87
N PHE A 109 -21.16 -9.55 8.05
CA PHE A 109 -22.60 -9.52 8.16
C PHE A 109 -23.19 -8.24 7.55
N ILE A 110 -22.66 -7.07 7.93
CA ILE A 110 -23.09 -5.77 7.40
C ILE A 110 -22.96 -5.76 5.87
N LYS A 111 -21.83 -6.23 5.34
CA LYS A 111 -21.56 -6.29 3.90
C LYS A 111 -22.60 -7.15 3.17
N GLN A 112 -22.94 -8.31 3.69
CA GLN A 112 -23.89 -9.23 3.09
C GLN A 112 -25.33 -8.67 3.13
N GLU A 113 -25.77 -8.21 4.30
CA GLU A 113 -27.14 -7.71 4.47
C GLU A 113 -27.41 -6.41 3.71
N MET A 114 -26.43 -5.54 3.59
CA MET A 114 -26.54 -4.29 2.83
C MET A 114 -26.20 -4.45 1.34
N GLY A 115 -25.74 -5.62 0.91
CA GLY A 115 -25.34 -5.89 -0.47
C GLY A 115 -24.14 -5.06 -0.94
N LEU A 116 -23.21 -4.74 -0.02
CA LEU A 116 -22.00 -3.97 -0.35
C LEU A 116 -21.02 -4.84 -1.13
N SER A 117 -20.44 -4.26 -2.16
CA SER A 117 -19.43 -4.96 -2.96
C SER A 117 -18.09 -5.01 -2.24
N LEU A 118 -17.69 -3.90 -1.61
CA LEU A 118 -16.44 -3.78 -0.86
C LEU A 118 -16.61 -2.89 0.37
N THR A 119 -15.95 -3.23 1.46
CA THR A 119 -15.77 -2.36 2.64
C THR A 119 -14.30 -2.15 2.90
N ILE A 120 -13.91 -0.93 3.27
CA ILE A 120 -12.52 -0.55 3.49
C ILE A 120 -12.36 0.10 4.84
N ASN A 121 -11.38 -0.37 5.59
CA ASN A 121 -10.94 0.22 6.84
C ASN A 121 -9.49 0.72 6.68
N PRO A 122 -9.29 2.04 6.47
CA PRO A 122 -7.96 2.62 6.29
C PRO A 122 -7.03 2.39 7.47
N GLU A 123 -7.56 2.49 8.68
CA GLU A 123 -6.79 2.34 9.91
C GLU A 123 -6.30 0.90 10.08
N TRP A 124 -7.17 -0.07 9.79
CA TRP A 124 -6.81 -1.49 9.79
C TRP A 124 -5.78 -1.81 8.69
N ALA A 125 -6.02 -1.36 7.45
CA ALA A 125 -5.12 -1.60 6.33
C ALA A 125 -3.72 -1.03 6.60
N THR A 126 -3.65 0.19 7.13
CA THR A 126 -2.37 0.81 7.50
C THR A 126 -1.70 0.10 8.68
N ALA A 127 -2.46 -0.34 9.67
CA ALA A 127 -1.92 -1.11 10.80
C ALA A 127 -1.33 -2.46 10.34
N VAL A 128 -1.96 -3.13 9.37
CA VAL A 128 -1.42 -4.36 8.75
C VAL A 128 -0.11 -4.07 8.03
N GLU A 129 -0.02 -2.98 7.28
CA GLU A 129 1.20 -2.59 6.56
C GLU A 129 2.35 -2.27 7.53
N ILE A 130 2.08 -1.48 8.58
CA ILE A 130 3.06 -1.22 9.63
C ILE A 130 3.52 -2.52 10.30
N ALA A 131 2.60 -3.45 10.57
CA ALA A 131 2.95 -4.73 11.17
C ALA A 131 3.86 -5.57 10.25
N ARG A 132 3.66 -5.52 8.92
CA ARG A 132 4.58 -6.15 7.94
C ARG A 132 5.97 -5.54 8.00
N LEU A 133 6.07 -4.20 8.02
CA LEU A 133 7.35 -3.50 8.15
C LEU A 133 8.07 -3.84 9.47
N ILE A 134 7.34 -4.10 10.54
CA ILE A 134 7.89 -4.56 11.83
C ILE A 134 8.35 -6.02 11.76
N GLN A 135 7.67 -6.87 10.98
CA GLN A 135 8.07 -8.26 10.76
C GLN A 135 9.32 -8.38 9.90
N ILE A 136 9.52 -7.44 8.97
CA ILE A 136 10.69 -7.38 8.08
C ILE A 136 11.45 -6.08 8.32
N PRO A 137 12.24 -5.98 9.39
CA PRO A 137 12.84 -4.72 9.82
C PRO A 137 13.78 -4.07 8.81
N SER A 138 14.41 -4.87 7.96
CA SER A 138 15.31 -4.39 6.91
C SER A 138 14.58 -3.86 5.67
N ALA A 139 13.29 -4.18 5.49
CA ALA A 139 12.52 -3.65 4.36
C ALA A 139 12.17 -2.18 4.56
N MET A 140 12.24 -1.39 3.51
CA MET A 140 11.72 -0.02 3.45
C MET A 140 10.24 -0.04 3.07
N GLU A 141 9.87 -0.94 2.17
CA GLU A 141 8.53 -1.09 1.60
C GLU A 141 8.27 -2.56 1.25
N VAL A 142 7.02 -3.00 1.29
CA VAL A 142 6.61 -4.37 0.95
C VAL A 142 5.29 -4.35 0.18
N ASP A 143 5.33 -4.64 -1.12
CA ASP A 143 4.15 -4.80 -1.96
C ASP A 143 3.82 -6.27 -2.16
N SER A 144 2.55 -6.63 -2.20
CA SER A 144 2.12 -8.01 -2.28
C SER A 144 1.27 -8.28 -3.52
N PHE A 145 1.62 -9.31 -4.27
CA PHE A 145 0.98 -9.80 -5.48
C PHE A 145 0.43 -11.21 -5.29
N ALA A 146 -0.34 -11.70 -6.26
CA ALA A 146 -0.85 -13.08 -6.29
C ALA A 146 -1.52 -13.49 -4.95
N ASN A 147 -2.40 -12.64 -4.42
CA ASN A 147 -3.08 -12.88 -3.14
C ASN A 147 -2.09 -13.10 -1.96
N ASN A 148 -1.08 -12.25 -1.83
CA ASN A 148 0.00 -12.30 -0.83
C ASN A 148 0.99 -13.47 -0.97
N ARG A 149 1.03 -14.17 -2.09
CA ARG A 149 1.98 -15.27 -2.33
C ARG A 149 3.34 -14.79 -2.84
N VAL A 150 3.36 -13.68 -3.56
CA VAL A 150 4.57 -13.04 -4.10
C VAL A 150 4.70 -11.67 -3.48
N ASN A 151 5.90 -11.33 -3.01
CA ASN A 151 6.14 -10.04 -2.40
C ASN A 151 7.32 -9.36 -3.08
N MET A 152 7.15 -8.10 -3.41
CA MET A 152 8.22 -7.20 -3.82
C MET A 152 8.64 -6.41 -2.59
N ILE A 153 9.91 -6.49 -2.26
CA ILE A 153 10.45 -5.94 -1.03
C ILE A 153 11.59 -4.99 -1.39
N ARG A 154 11.54 -3.78 -0.86
CA ARG A 154 12.53 -2.74 -1.11
C ARG A 154 13.56 -2.70 0.01
N PHE A 155 14.85 -2.76 -0.37
CA PHE A 155 15.98 -2.72 0.54
C PHE A 155 17.01 -1.68 0.08
N LEU A 156 17.68 -1.06 1.06
CA LEU A 156 18.90 -0.29 0.82
C LEU A 156 20.12 -1.22 0.87
N ILE A 157 21.01 -1.14 -0.09
CA ILE A 157 22.32 -1.84 -0.04
C ILE A 157 23.25 -1.06 0.91
N PRO A 158 23.53 -1.60 2.11
CA PRO A 158 24.37 -0.92 3.07
C PRO A 158 25.84 -1.00 2.69
N GLU A 159 26.67 -0.21 3.37
CA GLU A 159 28.12 -0.32 3.31
C GLU A 159 28.57 -1.69 3.82
N GLY A 160 29.45 -2.34 3.07
CA GLY A 160 29.95 -3.68 3.42
C GLY A 160 29.03 -4.84 3.05
N SER A 161 27.91 -4.58 2.36
CA SER A 161 27.09 -5.65 1.79
C SER A 161 27.86 -6.42 0.71
N VAL A 162 27.68 -7.74 0.68
CA VAL A 162 28.25 -8.62 -0.36
C VAL A 162 27.67 -8.32 -1.75
N LEU A 163 26.49 -7.68 -1.81
CA LEU A 163 25.87 -7.25 -3.07
C LEU A 163 26.58 -6.05 -3.71
N ALA A 164 27.30 -5.23 -2.93
CA ALA A 164 28.03 -4.09 -3.48
C ALA A 164 29.11 -4.56 -4.45
N ASP A 165 29.19 -3.91 -5.62
CA ASP A 165 30.09 -4.21 -6.73
C ASP A 165 29.86 -5.57 -7.44
N MET A 166 28.77 -6.28 -7.12
CA MET A 166 28.37 -7.52 -7.79
C MET A 166 27.49 -7.23 -9.03
N LYS A 167 27.66 -7.99 -10.10
CA LYS A 167 26.74 -7.94 -11.25
C LYS A 167 25.43 -8.63 -10.91
N VAL A 168 24.32 -8.10 -11.41
CA VAL A 168 22.98 -8.70 -11.21
C VAL A 168 22.92 -10.16 -11.68
N ALA A 169 23.58 -10.49 -12.80
CA ALA A 169 23.66 -11.87 -13.30
C ALA A 169 24.32 -12.86 -12.32
N ASP A 170 25.26 -12.38 -11.51
CA ASP A 170 26.03 -13.23 -10.59
C ASP A 170 25.29 -13.47 -9.25
N VAL A 171 24.29 -12.63 -8.96
CA VAL A 171 23.54 -12.69 -7.70
C VAL A 171 22.82 -14.04 -7.53
N GLY A 172 22.14 -14.52 -8.56
CA GLY A 172 21.43 -15.80 -8.52
C GLY A 172 22.31 -17.03 -8.27
N GLY A 173 23.59 -16.99 -8.67
CA GLY A 173 24.56 -18.06 -8.43
C GLY A 173 25.28 -17.97 -7.07
N ALA A 174 25.34 -16.77 -6.50
CA ALA A 174 26.08 -16.51 -5.26
C ALA A 174 25.28 -16.87 -3.99
N PHE A 175 23.96 -16.87 -4.07
CA PHE A 175 23.07 -17.08 -2.91
C PHE A 175 22.18 -18.30 -3.09
N LYS A 176 21.91 -19.01 -1.99
CA LYS A 176 21.08 -20.24 -1.98
C LYS A 176 19.56 -19.99 -2.03
N GLY A 177 19.13 -18.74 -2.15
CA GLY A 177 17.73 -18.33 -2.22
C GLY A 177 17.33 -17.89 -3.62
N SER A 178 16.07 -18.13 -4.01
CA SER A 178 15.53 -17.62 -5.27
C SER A 178 14.96 -16.22 -5.05
N PHE A 179 15.75 -15.18 -5.32
CA PHE A 179 15.22 -13.82 -5.39
C PHE A 179 15.66 -13.14 -6.69
N LEU A 180 14.80 -12.28 -7.20
CA LEU A 180 15.04 -11.55 -8.44
C LEU A 180 15.03 -10.04 -8.15
N ILE A 181 16.11 -9.36 -8.52
CA ILE A 181 16.18 -7.90 -8.46
C ILE A 181 15.41 -7.33 -9.64
N CYS A 182 14.33 -6.60 -9.35
CA CYS A 182 13.40 -6.11 -10.37
C CYS A 182 13.61 -4.63 -10.71
N VAL A 183 13.99 -3.82 -9.71
CA VAL A 183 14.23 -2.39 -9.86
C VAL A 183 15.44 -2.00 -9.03
N ILE A 184 16.22 -1.08 -9.54
CA ILE A 184 17.30 -0.39 -8.82
C ILE A 184 17.01 1.10 -8.91
N GLU A 185 16.96 1.78 -7.77
CA GLU A 185 16.97 3.23 -7.71
C GLU A 185 18.34 3.69 -7.23
N ARG A 186 18.99 4.50 -8.06
CA ARG A 186 20.33 5.05 -7.81
C ARG A 186 20.31 6.55 -8.08
N ASN A 187 20.59 7.37 -7.08
CA ASN A 187 20.59 8.84 -7.21
C ASN A 187 19.31 9.37 -7.89
N HIS A 188 18.13 8.89 -7.48
CA HIS A 188 16.82 9.20 -8.07
C HIS A 188 16.62 8.71 -9.52
N GLU A 189 17.56 8.01 -10.10
CA GLU A 189 17.38 7.36 -11.41
C GLU A 189 16.89 5.92 -11.23
N ILE A 190 15.91 5.55 -12.08
CA ILE A 190 15.32 4.20 -12.08
C ILE A 190 16.00 3.35 -13.14
N ILE A 191 16.43 2.18 -12.73
CA ILE A 191 17.05 1.18 -13.61
C ILE A 191 16.26 -0.12 -13.49
N ILE A 192 15.67 -0.59 -14.59
CA ILE A 192 15.22 -1.98 -14.71
C ILE A 192 16.45 -2.80 -15.11
N PRO A 193 17.01 -3.63 -14.21
CA PRO A 193 18.34 -4.18 -14.41
C PRO A 193 18.36 -5.26 -15.50
N SER A 194 19.40 -5.20 -16.33
CA SER A 194 19.92 -6.35 -17.08
C SER A 194 21.03 -7.04 -16.28
N GLY A 195 21.39 -8.25 -16.65
CA GLY A 195 22.44 -9.02 -15.95
C GLY A 195 23.79 -8.30 -15.81
N ASP A 196 24.12 -7.38 -16.74
CA ASP A 196 25.40 -6.64 -16.76
C ASP A 196 25.46 -5.46 -15.79
N VAL A 197 24.31 -5.08 -15.21
CA VAL A 197 24.25 -3.97 -14.25
C VAL A 197 25.01 -4.35 -12.97
N VAL A 198 25.91 -3.47 -12.54
CA VAL A 198 26.65 -3.62 -11.28
C VAL A 198 25.90 -2.90 -10.17
N LEU A 199 25.61 -3.61 -9.09
CA LEU A 199 25.02 -3.07 -7.87
C LEU A 199 26.02 -2.19 -7.13
N LYS A 200 25.56 -1.12 -6.50
CA LYS A 200 26.41 -0.21 -5.74
C LYS A 200 25.89 -0.02 -4.33
N LYS A 201 26.79 0.30 -3.40
CA LYS A 201 26.45 0.84 -2.09
C LYS A 201 25.50 2.03 -2.24
N GLY A 202 24.44 2.08 -1.45
CA GLY A 202 23.45 3.15 -1.49
C GLY A 202 22.34 2.97 -2.55
N ASP A 203 22.38 1.90 -3.36
CA ASP A 203 21.27 1.56 -4.22
C ASP A 203 20.08 1.12 -3.38
N ASN A 204 18.89 1.61 -3.71
CA ASN A 204 17.64 1.02 -3.27
C ASN A 204 17.24 -0.06 -4.29
N ILE A 205 17.19 -1.30 -3.86
CA ILE A 205 16.79 -2.42 -4.73
C ILE A 205 15.41 -2.96 -4.34
N SER A 206 14.56 -3.19 -5.33
CA SER A 206 13.31 -3.94 -5.14
C SER A 206 13.51 -5.37 -5.62
N VAL A 207 13.23 -6.32 -4.73
CA VAL A 207 13.41 -7.75 -5.00
C VAL A 207 12.09 -8.49 -4.88
N ILE A 208 11.85 -9.46 -5.75
CA ILE A 208 10.73 -10.39 -5.62
C ILE A 208 11.22 -11.67 -4.96
N MET A 209 10.54 -12.05 -3.86
CA MET A 209 10.83 -13.27 -3.12
C MET A 209 9.70 -13.64 -2.14
N PRO A 210 9.62 -14.91 -1.68
CA PRO A 210 8.74 -15.30 -0.58
C PRO A 210 9.14 -14.65 0.74
N LEU A 211 8.16 -14.15 1.52
CA LEU A 211 8.43 -13.53 2.83
C LEU A 211 9.22 -14.42 3.80
N ALA A 212 8.98 -15.72 3.74
CA ALA A 212 9.66 -16.69 4.60
C ALA A 212 11.20 -16.77 4.36
N GLU A 213 11.67 -16.34 3.21
CA GLU A 213 13.08 -16.39 2.83
C GLU A 213 13.84 -15.07 3.09
N VAL A 214 13.12 -14.00 3.41
CA VAL A 214 13.69 -12.65 3.56
C VAL A 214 14.79 -12.60 4.62
N ASP A 215 14.54 -13.14 5.81
CA ASP A 215 15.53 -13.13 6.90
C ASP A 215 16.81 -13.88 6.54
N LYS A 216 16.68 -14.96 5.78
CA LYS A 216 17.80 -15.75 5.30
C LYS A 216 18.60 -14.97 4.26
N MET A 217 17.92 -14.41 3.27
CA MET A 217 18.54 -13.56 2.24
C MET A 217 19.27 -12.38 2.87
N CYS A 218 18.63 -11.64 3.76
CA CYS A 218 19.24 -10.48 4.43
C CYS A 218 20.54 -10.87 5.16
N LYS A 219 20.56 -12.03 5.86
CA LYS A 219 21.77 -12.52 6.52
C LYS A 219 22.87 -12.88 5.53
N GLU A 220 22.52 -13.55 4.42
CA GLU A 220 23.46 -13.95 3.38
C GLU A 220 24.08 -12.74 2.67
N VAL A 221 23.30 -11.68 2.43
CA VAL A 221 23.79 -10.46 1.73
C VAL A 221 24.37 -9.39 2.66
N GLY A 222 24.46 -9.69 3.97
CA GLY A 222 25.03 -8.76 4.95
C GLY A 222 24.10 -7.61 5.34
N ILE A 223 22.79 -7.73 5.09
CA ILE A 223 21.79 -6.80 5.60
C ILE A 223 21.41 -7.24 7.01
N HIS A 224 21.72 -6.40 7.99
CA HIS A 224 21.44 -6.72 9.38
C HIS A 224 19.94 -6.75 9.67
N THR A 225 19.42 -7.92 10.01
CA THR A 225 18.05 -8.09 10.51
C THR A 225 18.05 -8.07 12.04
N ARG A 226 17.30 -7.15 12.64
CA ARG A 226 17.01 -7.17 14.07
C ARG A 226 15.69 -7.87 14.32
N ASN A 227 15.65 -8.75 15.29
CA ASN A 227 14.36 -9.27 15.75
C ASN A 227 13.69 -8.23 16.64
N ILE A 228 12.67 -7.57 16.12
CA ILE A 228 11.88 -6.59 16.86
C ILE A 228 11.02 -7.33 17.90
N LYS A 229 11.21 -7.00 19.17
CA LYS A 229 10.44 -7.52 20.31
C LYS A 229 9.66 -6.42 21.01
N ASN A 230 10.29 -5.24 21.18
CA ASN A 230 9.74 -4.10 21.91
C ASN A 230 9.35 -3.01 20.92
N VAL A 231 8.08 -2.63 20.90
CA VAL A 231 7.54 -1.60 19.99
C VAL A 231 6.94 -0.47 20.80
N MET A 232 7.41 0.76 20.56
CA MET A 232 6.84 1.97 21.13
C MET A 232 6.03 2.72 20.08
N ILE A 233 4.79 3.08 20.40
CA ILE A 233 3.86 3.78 19.53
C ILE A 233 3.53 5.14 20.15
N ALA A 234 3.75 6.21 19.41
CA ALA A 234 3.34 7.56 19.77
C ALA A 234 1.96 7.87 19.17
N GLY A 235 0.98 8.13 20.04
CA GLY A 235 -0.43 8.35 19.71
C GLY A 235 -1.28 7.09 19.88
N GLY A 236 -2.41 7.20 20.59
CA GLY A 236 -3.36 6.11 20.93
C GLY A 236 -4.62 6.07 20.06
N GLY A 237 -4.54 6.49 18.79
CA GLY A 237 -5.67 6.49 17.87
C GLY A 237 -6.18 5.09 17.52
N THR A 238 -7.18 5.02 16.63
CA THR A 238 -7.76 3.75 16.15
C THR A 238 -6.74 2.87 15.43
N MET A 239 -5.83 3.49 14.67
CA MET A 239 -4.73 2.77 14.00
C MET A 239 -3.80 2.10 15.01
N SER A 240 -3.43 2.79 16.09
CA SER A 240 -2.59 2.26 17.16
C SER A 240 -3.26 1.10 17.89
N TYR A 241 -4.60 1.17 18.07
CA TYR A 241 -5.39 0.06 18.60
C TYR A 241 -5.28 -1.19 17.72
N TYR A 242 -5.50 -1.05 16.41
CA TYR A 242 -5.39 -2.18 15.47
C TYR A 242 -3.97 -2.73 15.40
N LEU A 243 -2.96 -1.85 15.34
CA LEU A 243 -1.56 -2.25 15.30
C LEU A 243 -1.17 -3.03 16.55
N ALA A 244 -1.53 -2.53 17.74
CA ALA A 244 -1.26 -3.22 19.00
C ALA A 244 -1.95 -4.59 19.08
N LYS A 245 -3.20 -4.70 18.57
CA LYS A 245 -3.95 -5.98 18.50
C LYS A 245 -3.22 -6.99 17.63
N ILE A 246 -2.66 -6.57 16.47
CA ILE A 246 -1.87 -7.42 15.57
C ILE A 246 -0.54 -7.83 16.23
N LEU A 247 0.19 -6.87 16.78
CA LEU A 247 1.50 -7.10 17.38
C LEU A 247 1.43 -7.97 18.63
N ASN A 248 0.38 -7.83 19.45
CA ASN A 248 0.13 -8.68 20.61
C ASN A 248 -0.13 -10.13 20.22
N LYS A 249 -0.82 -10.38 19.09
CA LYS A 249 -0.99 -11.74 18.52
C LYS A 249 0.35 -12.31 18.05
N ALA A 250 1.26 -11.46 17.57
CA ALA A 250 2.62 -11.83 17.17
C ALA A 250 3.61 -11.89 18.36
N ASN A 251 3.11 -11.87 19.62
CA ASN A 251 3.90 -11.91 20.85
C ASN A 251 4.96 -10.78 20.94
N LYS A 252 4.66 -9.59 20.39
CA LYS A 252 5.49 -8.39 20.59
C LYS A 252 5.05 -7.65 21.83
N LYS A 253 6.00 -7.04 22.54
CA LYS A 253 5.72 -6.14 23.66
C LYS A 253 5.43 -4.75 23.10
N VAL A 254 4.25 -4.22 23.37
CA VAL A 254 3.79 -2.95 22.84
C VAL A 254 3.59 -1.95 23.98
N LYS A 255 4.11 -0.75 23.78
CA LYS A 255 3.92 0.42 24.63
C LYS A 255 3.28 1.52 23.79
N ILE A 256 2.17 2.13 24.26
CA ILE A 256 1.50 3.26 23.59
C ILE A 256 1.56 4.48 24.50
N ILE A 257 2.04 5.61 23.96
CA ILE A 257 2.02 6.91 24.64
C ILE A 257 0.86 7.71 24.07
N GLU A 258 -0.08 8.14 24.92
CA GLU A 258 -1.28 8.86 24.55
C GLU A 258 -1.56 9.99 25.52
N MET A 259 -1.80 11.21 25.00
CA MET A 259 -2.01 12.41 25.83
C MET A 259 -3.44 12.52 26.39
N ASN A 260 -4.43 11.88 25.77
CA ASN A 260 -5.82 11.94 26.25
C ASN A 260 -6.08 10.85 27.27
N ARG A 261 -6.31 11.25 28.53
CA ARG A 261 -6.55 10.33 29.66
C ARG A 261 -7.73 9.38 29.43
N LYS A 262 -8.85 9.87 28.92
CA LYS A 262 -10.04 9.03 28.64
C LYS A 262 -9.72 7.96 27.59
N ARG A 263 -8.90 8.33 26.60
CA ARG A 263 -8.44 7.40 25.56
C ARG A 263 -7.49 6.35 26.16
N CYS A 264 -6.61 6.73 27.08
CA CYS A 264 -5.75 5.78 27.79
C CYS A 264 -6.58 4.75 28.58
N GLU A 265 -7.60 5.20 29.32
CA GLU A 265 -8.50 4.33 30.09
C GLU A 265 -9.23 3.34 29.18
N LEU A 266 -9.76 3.80 28.04
CA LEU A 266 -10.41 2.94 27.04
C LEU A 266 -9.44 1.90 26.48
N LEU A 267 -8.24 2.33 26.03
CA LEU A 267 -7.24 1.44 25.47
C LEU A 267 -6.75 0.40 26.48
N SER A 268 -6.58 0.76 27.74
CA SER A 268 -6.19 -0.18 28.80
C SER A 268 -7.21 -1.31 28.97
N GLY A 269 -8.51 -1.00 28.83
CA GLY A 269 -9.55 -2.02 28.86
C GLY A 269 -9.55 -2.93 27.62
N LEU A 270 -9.30 -2.36 26.44
CA LEU A 270 -9.35 -3.09 25.15
C LEU A 270 -8.06 -3.87 24.85
N LEU A 271 -6.92 -3.47 25.41
CA LEU A 271 -5.59 -4.02 25.10
C LEU A 271 -4.84 -4.48 26.37
N PRO A 272 -5.28 -5.54 27.03
CA PRO A 272 -4.71 -5.96 28.34
C PRO A 272 -3.24 -6.40 28.29
N LYS A 273 -2.69 -6.66 27.10
CA LYS A 273 -1.28 -7.03 26.87
C LYS A 273 -0.40 -5.85 26.47
N THR A 274 -0.96 -4.64 26.35
CA THR A 274 -0.26 -3.43 25.91
C THR A 274 -0.09 -2.49 27.10
N MET A 275 1.11 -1.95 27.26
CA MET A 275 1.36 -0.90 28.26
C MET A 275 0.87 0.43 27.71
N ILE A 276 -0.04 1.09 28.42
CA ILE A 276 -0.59 2.40 28.04
C ILE A 276 -0.01 3.45 28.97
N ILE A 277 0.70 4.43 28.42
CA ILE A 277 1.33 5.54 29.12
C ILE A 277 0.52 6.81 28.84
N HIS A 278 0.03 7.45 29.88
CA HIS A 278 -0.60 8.77 29.78
C HIS A 278 0.45 9.85 29.77
N GLY A 279 0.62 10.53 28.62
CA GLY A 279 1.57 11.62 28.49
C GLY A 279 1.69 12.12 27.05
N ASP A 280 2.45 13.19 26.91
CA ASP A 280 2.74 13.79 25.61
C ASP A 280 4.01 13.16 25.02
N ALA A 281 3.90 12.50 23.89
CA ALA A 281 5.03 11.86 23.21
C ALA A 281 6.06 12.88 22.69
N THR A 282 5.74 14.17 22.63
CA THR A 282 6.72 15.22 22.26
C THR A 282 7.63 15.61 23.43
N ASP A 283 7.30 15.19 24.66
CA ASP A 283 8.17 15.36 25.79
C ASP A 283 9.32 14.34 25.79
N SER A 284 10.53 14.80 25.49
CA SER A 284 11.71 13.96 25.40
C SER A 284 12.06 13.27 26.73
N LYS A 285 11.74 13.91 27.89
CA LYS A 285 12.00 13.33 29.22
C LYS A 285 11.10 12.11 29.44
N LEU A 286 9.81 12.22 29.06
CA LEU A 286 8.89 11.10 29.12
C LEU A 286 9.37 9.93 28.25
N LEU A 287 9.85 10.22 27.05
CA LEU A 287 10.38 9.17 26.15
C LEU A 287 11.63 8.49 26.73
N GLU A 288 12.50 9.26 27.42
CA GLU A 288 13.67 8.72 28.11
C GLU A 288 13.27 7.86 29.32
N GLU A 289 12.33 8.33 30.17
CA GLU A 289 11.79 7.60 31.32
C GLU A 289 11.12 6.28 30.87
N GLU A 290 10.49 6.28 29.68
CA GLU A 290 9.86 5.13 29.09
C GLU A 290 10.81 4.27 28.25
N ASP A 291 12.12 4.53 28.33
CA ASP A 291 13.20 3.73 27.76
C ASP A 291 13.16 3.62 26.24
N ILE A 292 12.99 4.78 25.56
CA ILE A 292 13.01 4.85 24.08
C ILE A 292 14.30 4.24 23.51
N ALA A 293 15.42 4.39 24.18
CA ALA A 293 16.73 3.90 23.74
C ALA A 293 16.80 2.38 23.63
N ALA A 294 16.00 1.63 24.41
CA ALA A 294 15.91 0.16 24.37
C ALA A 294 14.78 -0.36 23.47
N THR A 295 14.11 0.54 22.75
CA THR A 295 13.02 0.19 21.82
C THR A 295 13.60 -0.37 20.51
N ASP A 296 13.05 -1.51 20.03
CA ASP A 296 13.47 -2.10 18.76
C ASP A 296 12.78 -1.45 17.55
N ALA A 297 11.52 -0.96 17.74
CA ALA A 297 10.78 -0.20 16.73
C ALA A 297 10.02 0.96 17.37
N PHE A 298 10.08 2.13 16.73
CA PHE A 298 9.33 3.31 17.09
C PHE A 298 8.34 3.67 15.97
N VAL A 299 7.07 3.86 16.33
CA VAL A 299 5.99 4.12 15.35
C VAL A 299 5.28 5.42 15.72
N ALA A 300 5.41 6.45 14.88
CA ALA A 300 4.77 7.74 15.09
C ALA A 300 3.40 7.80 14.38
N LEU A 301 2.31 7.80 15.16
CA LEU A 301 0.91 7.75 14.70
C LEU A 301 0.04 8.86 15.32
N THR A 302 0.61 10.01 15.66
CA THR A 302 -0.16 11.16 16.19
C THR A 302 -1.10 11.75 15.11
N GLY A 303 -1.90 12.74 15.48
CA GLY A 303 -2.80 13.46 14.56
C GLY A 303 -2.09 14.35 13.53
N PHE A 304 -0.83 14.73 13.79
CA PHE A 304 -0.10 15.74 13.04
C PHE A 304 1.14 15.17 12.36
N ASP A 305 1.25 15.40 11.05
CA ASP A 305 2.35 14.87 10.24
C ASP A 305 3.71 15.44 10.68
N GLU A 306 3.74 16.74 11.01
CA GLU A 306 4.93 17.45 11.48
C GLU A 306 5.45 16.87 12.82
N GLU A 307 4.55 16.58 13.76
CA GLU A 307 4.90 15.91 15.02
C GLU A 307 5.47 14.53 14.78
N ASN A 308 4.82 13.74 13.90
CA ASN A 308 5.27 12.39 13.56
C ASN A 308 6.68 12.43 12.95
N LEU A 309 6.97 13.43 12.11
CA LEU A 309 8.28 13.61 11.52
C LEU A 309 9.34 13.92 12.60
N PHE A 310 9.07 14.89 13.50
CA PHE A 310 10.00 15.26 14.57
C PHE A 310 10.22 14.12 15.56
N LEU A 311 9.17 13.40 15.93
CA LEU A 311 9.26 12.21 16.79
C LEU A 311 10.14 11.12 16.16
N SER A 312 9.98 10.88 14.86
CA SER A 312 10.79 9.90 14.15
C SER A 312 12.27 10.30 14.07
N LEU A 313 12.56 11.59 13.83
CA LEU A 313 13.94 12.13 13.84
C LEU A 313 14.57 12.03 15.26
N HIS A 314 13.80 12.31 16.30
CA HIS A 314 14.26 12.15 17.67
C HIS A 314 14.56 10.68 17.99
N ALA A 315 13.62 9.78 17.70
CA ALA A 315 13.81 8.35 17.91
C ALA A 315 15.04 7.82 17.16
N LYS A 316 15.27 8.27 15.93
CA LYS A 316 16.46 7.91 15.12
C LYS A 316 17.76 8.36 15.78
N LYS A 317 17.75 9.50 16.47
CA LYS A 317 18.93 10.05 17.14
C LYS A 317 19.27 9.30 18.43
N VAL A 318 18.24 8.89 19.21
CA VAL A 318 18.44 8.32 20.55
C VAL A 318 18.34 6.81 20.61
N ALA A 319 17.67 6.19 19.64
CA ALA A 319 17.49 4.75 19.55
C ALA A 319 17.97 4.21 18.21
N ASN A 320 18.60 3.05 18.22
CA ASN A 320 18.89 2.32 17.00
C ASN A 320 17.67 1.44 16.63
N ALA A 321 16.50 2.08 16.49
CA ALA A 321 15.22 1.44 16.27
C ALA A 321 14.80 1.50 14.80
N LYS A 322 13.94 0.54 14.38
CA LYS A 322 13.17 0.66 13.14
C LYS A 322 12.17 1.79 13.31
N ASN A 323 12.30 2.88 12.56
CA ASN A 323 11.37 3.98 12.59
C ASN A 323 10.32 3.85 11.52
N ILE A 324 9.04 4.05 11.89
CA ILE A 324 7.90 4.06 10.99
C ILE A 324 7.09 5.31 11.29
N VAL A 325 6.79 6.09 10.26
CA VAL A 325 6.13 7.38 10.40
C VAL A 325 4.89 7.48 9.54
N LYS A 326 3.77 7.90 10.13
CA LYS A 326 2.54 8.18 9.40
C LYS A 326 2.57 9.59 8.84
N ILE A 327 2.39 9.72 7.52
CA ILE A 327 2.32 11.00 6.81
C ILE A 327 1.11 11.00 5.87
N ASN A 328 0.33 12.08 5.88
CA ASN A 328 -0.86 12.24 5.05
C ASN A 328 -0.73 13.34 3.98
N ARG A 329 0.28 14.22 4.07
CA ARG A 329 0.49 15.36 3.17
C ARG A 329 1.67 15.08 2.25
N ILE A 330 1.47 15.19 0.92
CA ILE A 330 2.52 14.91 -0.09
C ILE A 330 3.78 15.76 0.13
N ARG A 331 3.64 17.05 0.45
CA ARG A 331 4.81 17.93 0.66
C ARG A 331 5.70 17.52 1.83
N VAL A 332 5.10 16.93 2.87
CA VAL A 332 5.85 16.43 4.02
C VAL A 332 6.52 15.09 3.68
N GLU A 333 5.94 14.32 2.77
CA GLU A 333 6.48 13.05 2.26
C GLU A 333 7.79 13.27 1.49
N GLU A 334 7.84 14.23 0.57
CA GLU A 334 9.07 14.63 -0.15
C GLU A 334 10.20 15.02 0.82
N VAL A 335 9.89 15.84 1.83
CA VAL A 335 10.87 16.26 2.86
C VAL A 335 11.30 15.07 3.74
N SER A 336 10.40 14.11 3.99
CA SER A 336 10.71 12.95 4.83
C SER A 336 11.74 12.00 4.20
N GLU A 337 11.74 11.90 2.89
CA GLU A 337 12.74 11.12 2.14
C GLU A 337 14.14 11.76 2.26
N GLU A 338 14.25 13.07 2.06
CA GLU A 338 15.52 13.82 2.21
C GLU A 338 16.08 13.69 3.63
N LEU A 339 15.21 13.71 4.65
CA LEU A 339 15.62 13.58 6.05
C LEU A 339 15.86 12.14 6.49
N ASN A 340 15.56 11.16 5.63
CA ASN A 340 15.73 9.73 5.92
C ASN A 340 15.13 9.32 7.28
N VAL A 341 13.85 9.60 7.49
CA VAL A 341 13.16 9.37 8.78
C VAL A 341 12.78 7.91 9.06
N GLY A 342 13.01 7.03 8.13
CA GLY A 342 12.63 5.61 8.19
C GLY A 342 11.53 5.27 7.19
N SER A 343 10.71 4.24 7.48
CA SER A 343 9.61 3.87 6.61
C SER A 343 8.44 4.82 6.76
N VAL A 344 7.96 5.37 5.65
CA VAL A 344 6.78 6.26 5.61
C VAL A 344 5.55 5.44 5.24
N VAL A 345 4.45 5.64 5.96
CA VAL A 345 3.15 5.04 5.65
C VAL A 345 2.10 6.11 5.48
N SER A 346 1.32 6.02 4.41
CA SER A 346 0.28 6.99 4.09
C SER A 346 -1.09 6.30 3.99
N PRO A 347 -1.96 6.44 5.01
CA PRO A 347 -3.28 5.80 5.03
C PRO A 347 -4.15 6.14 3.82
N LYS A 348 -4.04 7.39 3.31
CA LYS A 348 -4.80 7.81 2.13
C LYS A 348 -4.38 7.04 0.87
N PHE A 349 -3.06 6.84 0.65
CA PHE A 349 -2.56 6.11 -0.51
C PHE A 349 -2.88 4.62 -0.41
N ILE A 350 -2.70 4.01 0.76
CA ILE A 350 -3.06 2.60 1.01
C ILE A 350 -4.54 2.38 0.71
N THR A 351 -5.41 3.29 1.17
CA THR A 351 -6.86 3.21 0.91
C THR A 351 -7.18 3.38 -0.56
N THR A 352 -6.59 4.39 -1.20
CA THR A 352 -6.80 4.68 -2.62
C THR A 352 -6.38 3.50 -3.47
N GLU A 353 -5.21 2.92 -3.22
CA GLU A 353 -4.71 1.79 -3.99
C GLU A 353 -5.62 0.56 -3.83
N PHE A 354 -6.12 0.30 -2.62
CA PHE A 354 -7.05 -0.80 -2.37
C PHE A 354 -8.36 -0.66 -3.16
N ILE A 355 -8.88 0.58 -3.29
CA ILE A 355 -10.07 0.86 -4.11
C ILE A 355 -9.73 0.72 -5.60
N LEU A 356 -8.60 1.26 -6.05
CA LEU A 356 -8.17 1.17 -7.45
C LEU A 356 -7.98 -0.27 -7.91
N GLN A 357 -7.41 -1.14 -7.08
CA GLN A 357 -7.32 -2.57 -7.37
C GLN A 357 -8.70 -3.19 -7.62
N TYR A 358 -9.69 -2.83 -6.79
CA TYR A 358 -11.07 -3.28 -6.99
C TYR A 358 -11.68 -2.75 -8.29
N VAL A 359 -11.48 -1.46 -8.61
CA VAL A 359 -11.94 -0.84 -9.86
C VAL A 359 -11.35 -1.53 -11.09
N ARG A 360 -10.04 -1.77 -11.06
CA ARG A 360 -9.33 -2.47 -12.15
C ARG A 360 -9.83 -3.91 -12.31
N ALA A 361 -10.06 -4.63 -11.21
CA ALA A 361 -10.65 -5.98 -11.26
C ALA A 361 -12.05 -5.98 -11.87
N MET A 362 -12.87 -4.95 -11.59
CA MET A 362 -14.18 -4.79 -12.23
C MET A 362 -14.07 -4.52 -13.75
N GLU A 363 -13.14 -3.66 -14.17
CA GLU A 363 -12.90 -3.41 -15.60
C GLU A 363 -12.47 -4.69 -16.34
N ASN A 364 -11.57 -5.46 -15.73
CA ASN A 364 -11.08 -6.69 -16.29
C ASN A 364 -12.19 -7.73 -16.52
N SER A 365 -13.18 -7.76 -15.61
CA SER A 365 -14.35 -8.64 -15.76
C SER A 365 -15.27 -8.25 -16.92
N LYS A 366 -15.25 -6.97 -17.33
CA LYS A 366 -16.07 -6.43 -18.44
C LYS A 366 -15.34 -6.39 -19.79
N SER A 367 -14.02 -6.38 -19.76
CA SER A 367 -13.15 -6.30 -20.95
C SER A 367 -12.14 -7.45 -20.92
N ASN A 368 -11.72 -7.96 -22.10
CA ASN A 368 -10.63 -8.94 -22.21
C ASN A 368 -9.25 -8.37 -21.75
N ASN A 369 -9.23 -7.42 -20.84
CA ASN A 369 -8.00 -6.94 -20.23
C ASN A 369 -7.52 -7.95 -19.18
N SER A 370 -6.24 -8.24 -19.20
CA SER A 370 -5.62 -9.30 -18.40
C SER A 370 -4.94 -8.82 -17.13
N ILE A 371 -5.09 -7.53 -16.75
CA ILE A 371 -4.45 -6.97 -15.53
C ILE A 371 -5.27 -7.36 -14.30
N GLU A 372 -4.67 -8.09 -13.35
CA GLU A 372 -5.28 -8.37 -12.05
C GLU A 372 -4.91 -7.31 -11.01
N THR A 373 -3.63 -6.96 -10.96
CA THR A 373 -3.09 -6.03 -9.96
C THR A 373 -2.13 -5.06 -10.63
N LEU A 374 -2.15 -3.80 -10.21
CA LEU A 374 -1.19 -2.79 -10.63
C LEU A 374 -0.74 -2.00 -9.41
N TYR A 375 0.57 -1.98 -9.18
CA TYR A 375 1.22 -1.12 -8.21
C TYR A 375 2.03 -0.05 -8.94
N ARG A 376 1.95 1.16 -8.43
CA ARG A 376 2.81 2.27 -8.85
C ARG A 376 3.87 2.49 -7.80
N LEU A 377 5.10 2.29 -8.19
CA LEU A 377 6.29 2.32 -7.35
C LEU A 377 7.09 3.59 -7.64
N MET A 378 7.90 4.01 -6.67
CA MET A 378 8.90 5.08 -6.85
C MET A 378 8.28 6.35 -7.48
N ASP A 379 7.33 6.98 -6.80
CA ASP A 379 6.62 8.19 -7.22
C ASP A 379 5.92 8.06 -8.58
N ASN A 380 5.27 6.93 -8.84
CA ASN A 380 4.60 6.61 -10.10
C ASN A 380 5.52 6.54 -11.33
N ARG A 381 6.83 6.34 -11.15
CA ARG A 381 7.80 6.19 -12.24
C ARG A 381 7.96 4.76 -12.75
N VAL A 382 7.51 3.78 -11.96
CA VAL A 382 7.55 2.34 -12.28
C VAL A 382 6.17 1.76 -12.05
N GLU A 383 5.73 0.91 -12.96
CA GLU A 383 4.55 0.07 -12.76
C GLU A 383 4.96 -1.39 -12.58
N ALA A 384 4.40 -2.03 -11.56
CA ALA A 384 4.43 -3.47 -11.38
C ALA A 384 3.01 -4.01 -11.62
N LEU A 385 2.85 -4.77 -12.72
CA LEU A 385 1.57 -5.24 -13.19
C LEU A 385 1.49 -6.76 -13.09
N GLU A 386 0.40 -7.26 -12.56
CA GLU A 386 0.05 -8.66 -12.59
C GLU A 386 -0.98 -8.91 -13.70
N PHE A 387 -0.63 -9.77 -14.66
CA PHE A 387 -1.48 -10.15 -15.77
C PHE A 387 -1.88 -11.62 -15.67
N VAL A 388 -3.13 -11.93 -15.99
CA VAL A 388 -3.52 -13.30 -16.34
C VAL A 388 -3.20 -13.53 -17.81
N VAL A 389 -2.49 -14.60 -18.07
CA VAL A 389 -2.15 -15.01 -19.44
C VAL A 389 -3.38 -15.64 -20.09
N CYS A 390 -3.93 -14.92 -21.07
CA CYS A 390 -4.91 -15.48 -22.01
C CYS A 390 -4.17 -16.01 -23.24
N ASP A 391 -4.81 -16.90 -24.02
CA ASP A 391 -4.22 -17.37 -25.28
C ASP A 391 -3.95 -16.17 -26.20
N THR A 392 -2.66 -15.86 -26.37
CA THR A 392 -2.20 -14.70 -27.13
C THR A 392 -1.18 -15.18 -28.17
N PRO A 393 -1.55 -15.18 -29.47
CA PRO A 393 -0.64 -15.59 -30.53
C PRO A 393 0.69 -14.82 -30.50
N GLY A 394 1.81 -15.54 -30.57
CA GLY A 394 3.15 -14.98 -30.53
C GLY A 394 3.70 -14.66 -29.14
N LEU A 395 2.95 -14.95 -28.08
CA LEU A 395 3.36 -14.80 -26.69
C LEU A 395 3.25 -16.13 -25.94
N THR A 396 2.08 -16.78 -26.02
CA THR A 396 1.78 -18.03 -25.32
C THR A 396 2.56 -19.18 -25.96
N GLY A 397 3.24 -20.00 -25.14
CA GLY A 397 4.04 -21.15 -25.60
C GLY A 397 5.38 -20.79 -26.25
N VAL A 398 5.73 -19.50 -26.38
CA VAL A 398 7.02 -19.06 -26.90
C VAL A 398 8.02 -18.92 -25.75
N GLN A 399 9.28 -19.34 -25.93
CA GLN A 399 10.32 -19.15 -24.92
C GLN A 399 10.60 -17.67 -24.70
N LEU A 400 10.78 -17.26 -23.44
CA LEU A 400 10.97 -15.86 -23.09
C LEU A 400 12.18 -15.21 -23.76
N GLN A 401 13.24 -15.99 -24.00
CA GLN A 401 14.43 -15.53 -24.73
C GLN A 401 14.15 -15.19 -26.20
N ASP A 402 13.12 -15.78 -26.82
CA ASP A 402 12.76 -15.56 -28.21
C ASP A 402 11.73 -14.42 -28.39
N LEU A 403 11.16 -13.94 -27.26
CA LEU A 403 10.25 -12.81 -27.28
C LEU A 403 10.99 -11.49 -27.47
N LYS A 404 10.48 -10.66 -28.39
CA LYS A 404 10.99 -9.30 -28.62
C LYS A 404 10.36 -8.33 -27.62
N LEU A 405 10.82 -8.37 -26.36
CA LEU A 405 10.32 -7.51 -25.32
C LEU A 405 10.78 -6.05 -25.49
N LYS A 406 9.96 -5.12 -25.00
CA LYS A 406 10.34 -3.71 -24.84
C LYS A 406 11.55 -3.57 -23.92
N LYS A 407 12.37 -2.51 -24.10
CA LYS A 407 13.42 -2.15 -23.15
C LYS A 407 12.77 -1.64 -21.85
N ASN A 408 13.52 -1.64 -20.77
CA ASN A 408 13.06 -1.19 -19.43
C ASN A 408 11.78 -1.90 -18.98
N LEU A 409 11.74 -3.21 -19.20
CA LEU A 409 10.67 -4.12 -18.81
C LEU A 409 11.30 -5.44 -18.38
N LEU A 410 10.79 -6.00 -17.28
CA LEU A 410 11.24 -7.28 -16.73
C LEU A 410 10.02 -8.14 -16.36
N LEU A 411 10.01 -9.38 -16.82
CA LEU A 411 9.11 -10.43 -16.33
C LEU A 411 9.71 -10.96 -15.02
N CYS A 412 9.03 -10.71 -13.92
CA CYS A 412 9.60 -10.93 -12.60
C CYS A 412 9.17 -12.24 -11.94
N CYS A 413 7.97 -12.73 -12.28
CA CYS A 413 7.40 -13.90 -11.66
C CYS A 413 6.34 -14.53 -12.57
N ILE A 414 6.27 -15.86 -12.60
CA ILE A 414 5.16 -16.63 -13.16
C ILE A 414 4.54 -17.43 -12.04
N ASN A 415 3.25 -17.23 -11.78
CA ASN A 415 2.46 -18.06 -10.87
C ASN A 415 1.63 -19.04 -11.71
N ARG A 416 2.05 -20.30 -11.70
CA ARG A 416 1.41 -21.40 -12.45
C ARG A 416 0.68 -22.34 -11.48
N GLY A 417 -0.64 -22.22 -11.43
CA GLY A 417 -1.46 -23.06 -10.56
C GLY A 417 -1.09 -22.97 -9.08
N GLY A 418 -0.57 -21.84 -8.62
CA GLY A 418 -0.11 -21.62 -7.24
C GLY A 418 1.39 -21.85 -7.02
N ASN A 419 2.12 -22.38 -7.99
CA ASN A 419 3.57 -22.50 -7.97
C ASN A 419 4.24 -21.24 -8.48
N ILE A 420 5.12 -20.66 -7.68
CA ILE A 420 5.86 -19.45 -8.00
C ILE A 420 7.16 -19.82 -8.70
N ILE A 421 7.31 -19.35 -9.94
CA ILE A 421 8.46 -19.61 -10.81
C ILE A 421 9.18 -18.26 -11.03
N THR A 422 10.47 -18.22 -10.74
CA THR A 422 11.34 -17.11 -11.18
C THR A 422 11.69 -17.36 -12.66
N PRO A 423 11.26 -16.48 -13.60
CA PRO A 423 11.40 -16.75 -15.02
C PRO A 423 12.85 -16.81 -15.48
N SER A 424 13.15 -17.76 -16.33
CA SER A 424 14.41 -17.85 -17.10
C SER A 424 14.10 -17.72 -18.59
N GLY A 425 15.14 -17.50 -19.40
CA GLY A 425 14.96 -17.38 -20.86
C GLY A 425 14.35 -18.62 -21.52
N GLN A 426 14.45 -19.80 -20.90
CA GLN A 426 13.92 -21.07 -21.42
C GLN A 426 12.47 -21.32 -21.04
N ASP A 427 11.94 -20.57 -20.07
CA ASP A 427 10.54 -20.68 -19.68
C ASP A 427 9.62 -20.07 -20.74
N CYS A 428 8.36 -20.50 -20.74
CA CYS A 428 7.30 -19.94 -21.57
C CYS A 428 6.07 -19.63 -20.74
N LEU A 429 5.26 -18.67 -21.20
CA LEU A 429 3.98 -18.35 -20.60
C LEU A 429 2.92 -19.32 -21.15
N LEU A 430 2.08 -19.85 -20.25
CA LEU A 430 0.96 -20.71 -20.60
C LEU A 430 -0.35 -20.03 -20.27
N GLU A 431 -1.41 -20.40 -20.97
CA GLU A 431 -2.76 -19.93 -20.65
C GLU A 431 -3.14 -20.28 -19.20
N GLY A 432 -3.68 -19.29 -18.49
CA GLY A 432 -4.03 -19.40 -17.08
C GLY A 432 -2.89 -19.10 -16.11
N ASP A 433 -1.67 -18.86 -16.57
CA ASP A 433 -0.60 -18.32 -15.70
C ASP A 433 -0.95 -16.91 -15.23
N SER A 434 -0.55 -16.54 -14.03
CA SER A 434 -0.44 -15.13 -13.62
C SER A 434 1.02 -14.70 -13.72
N VAL A 435 1.30 -13.58 -14.39
CA VAL A 435 2.66 -13.09 -14.59
C VAL A 435 2.82 -11.67 -14.07
N ILE A 436 3.90 -11.43 -13.32
CA ILE A 436 4.24 -10.11 -12.81
C ILE A 436 5.29 -9.48 -13.72
N VAL A 437 4.94 -8.30 -14.23
CA VAL A 437 5.78 -7.48 -15.13
C VAL A 437 6.11 -6.18 -14.43
N VAL A 438 7.37 -5.82 -14.38
CA VAL A 438 7.86 -4.53 -13.86
C VAL A 438 8.40 -3.70 -15.01
N THR A 439 7.98 -2.44 -15.11
CA THR A 439 8.34 -1.58 -16.24
C THR A 439 8.28 -0.10 -15.91
N THR A 440 9.06 0.70 -16.65
CA THR A 440 8.93 2.17 -16.67
C THR A 440 7.96 2.67 -17.76
N HIS A 441 7.39 1.77 -18.57
CA HIS A 441 6.34 2.12 -19.52
C HIS A 441 5.00 2.17 -18.80
N LEU A 442 4.51 3.37 -18.53
CA LEU A 442 3.27 3.57 -17.80
C LEU A 442 2.04 3.31 -18.68
N GLY A 443 1.01 2.68 -18.08
CA GLY A 443 -0.30 2.51 -18.71
C GLY A 443 -0.40 1.35 -19.70
N LEU A 444 0.40 0.29 -19.54
CA LEU A 444 0.17 -0.97 -20.25
C LEU A 444 -1.20 -1.51 -19.88
N LYS A 445 -1.97 -1.95 -20.89
CA LYS A 445 -3.34 -2.45 -20.68
C LYS A 445 -3.49 -3.95 -20.91
N ARG A 446 -2.64 -4.52 -21.73
CA ARG A 446 -2.68 -5.94 -22.12
C ARG A 446 -1.28 -6.53 -22.00
N LEU A 447 -1.22 -7.82 -21.73
CA LEU A 447 0.05 -8.53 -21.71
C LEU A 447 0.79 -8.43 -23.05
N SER A 448 0.07 -8.43 -24.20
CA SER A 448 0.68 -8.20 -25.52
C SER A 448 1.43 -6.88 -25.66
N ASP A 449 1.11 -5.88 -24.82
CA ASP A 449 1.76 -4.56 -24.87
C ASP A 449 3.23 -4.60 -24.41
N ILE A 450 3.69 -5.73 -23.83
CA ILE A 450 5.11 -5.92 -23.47
C ILE A 450 6.01 -6.16 -24.69
N LEU A 451 5.43 -6.56 -25.85
CA LEU A 451 6.16 -6.78 -27.08
C LEU A 451 6.51 -5.45 -27.78
N LYS A 452 7.59 -5.49 -28.60
CA LYS A 452 8.01 -4.33 -29.42
C LYS A 452 7.04 -4.06 -30.54
#